data_b1800f72fc2d3b11294d4d0e8ffc9c34
#
_entry.id   b1800f72fc2d3b11294d4d0e8ffc9c34
#
_cell.length_a   1.000
_cell.length_b   1.000
_cell.length_c   1.000
_cell.angle_alpha   90.00
_cell.angle_beta   90.00
_cell.angle_gamma   90.00
#
_symmetry.space_group_name_H-M   'P 1'
#
loop_
_entity.id
_entity.type
_entity.pdbx_description
1 polymer ?
#
loop_
_entity_poly.entity_id
_entity_poly.type
_entity_poly.pdbx_seq_one_letter_code
_entity_poly.pdbx_strand_id
1 'polypeptide(L)' 'MPWSNDRYPVSMKNLPPRVRHKAIGIANGLLAAGRTEGQAIRIGIWSARHWAAAHAVRRARRAGGNTGRRR' A
#
# COMPACT_ATOMS: atom_id res chain seq x y z
N MET A 1 -12.20 -4.37 -13.20
CA MET A 1 -10.96 -4.35 -12.44
C MET A 1 -10.32 -5.69 -12.41
N PRO A 2 -9.07 -5.80 -12.82
CA PRO A 2 -8.39 -7.09 -12.89
C PRO A 2 -8.22 -7.76 -11.53
N TRP A 3 -7.98 -6.97 -10.50
CA TRP A 3 -7.76 -7.56 -9.18
C TRP A 3 -8.70 -6.96 -8.14
N SER A 4 -9.00 -7.76 -7.13
CA SER A 4 -9.88 -7.37 -6.05
C SER A 4 -9.40 -8.01 -4.76
N ASN A 5 -10.08 -7.73 -3.65
CA ASN A 5 -9.71 -8.35 -2.38
C ASN A 5 -9.89 -9.86 -2.39
N ASP A 6 -10.70 -10.38 -3.30
CA ASP A 6 -10.92 -11.83 -3.41
C ASP A 6 -10.02 -12.46 -4.45
N ARG A 7 -9.48 -11.67 -5.37
CA ARG A 7 -8.62 -12.16 -6.43
C ARG A 7 -7.50 -11.20 -6.63
N TYR A 8 -6.33 -11.53 -6.17
CA TYR A 8 -5.16 -10.66 -6.27
C TYR A 8 -3.93 -11.49 -6.57
N PRO A 9 -2.85 -10.85 -7.04
CA PRO A 9 -1.63 -11.58 -7.35
C PRO A 9 -1.06 -12.26 -6.11
N VAL A 10 -0.46 -13.41 -6.33
CA VAL A 10 0.17 -14.16 -5.25
C VAL A 10 1.18 -13.33 -4.49
N SER A 11 1.87 -12.42 -5.18
CA SER A 11 2.85 -11.54 -4.56
C SER A 11 2.27 -10.69 -3.43
N MET A 12 0.97 -10.48 -3.43
CA MET A 12 0.32 -9.66 -2.42
C MET A 12 -0.24 -10.48 -1.26
N LYS A 13 -0.05 -11.78 -1.32
CA LYS A 13 -0.65 -12.69 -0.36
C LYS A 13 -0.27 -12.37 1.07
N ASN A 14 0.99 -12.04 1.29
CA ASN A 14 1.50 -11.81 2.63
C ASN A 14 1.42 -10.37 3.11
N LEU A 15 0.83 -9.50 2.32
CA LEU A 15 0.65 -8.12 2.75
C LEU A 15 -0.48 -8.04 3.78
N PRO A 16 -0.35 -7.17 4.79
CA PRO A 16 -1.48 -6.92 5.68
C PRO A 16 -2.69 -6.45 4.88
N PRO A 17 -3.90 -6.72 5.33
CA PRO A 17 -5.11 -6.42 4.54
C PRO A 17 -5.21 -4.99 4.04
N ARG A 18 -4.85 -4.01 4.87
CA ARG A 18 -4.92 -2.62 4.45
C ARG A 18 -3.90 -2.30 3.37
N VAL A 19 -2.69 -2.85 3.53
CA VAL A 19 -1.63 -2.65 2.54
C VAL A 19 -2.00 -3.36 1.25
N ARG A 20 -2.54 -4.56 1.35
CA ARG A 20 -2.96 -5.31 0.17
C ARG A 20 -4.05 -4.57 -0.58
N HIS A 21 -5.04 -4.04 0.12
CA HIS A 21 -6.10 -3.28 -0.51
C HIS A 21 -5.53 -2.07 -1.27
N LYS A 22 -4.61 -1.37 -0.65
CA LYS A 22 -3.96 -0.23 -1.28
C LYS A 22 -3.15 -0.66 -2.50
N ALA A 23 -2.41 -1.76 -2.38
CA ALA A 23 -1.60 -2.27 -3.49
C ALA A 23 -2.48 -2.66 -4.68
N ILE A 24 -3.62 -3.28 -4.42
CA ILE A 24 -4.55 -3.68 -5.46
C ILE A 24 -5.06 -2.43 -6.21
N GLY A 25 -5.45 -1.41 -5.48
CA GLY A 25 -5.93 -0.19 -6.10
C GLY A 25 -4.90 0.48 -6.97
N ILE A 26 -3.67 0.57 -6.48
CA ILE A 26 -2.58 1.16 -7.24
C ILE A 26 -2.26 0.33 -8.48
N ALA A 27 -2.19 -0.99 -8.31
CA ALA A 27 -1.87 -1.87 -9.42
C ALA A 27 -2.94 -1.81 -10.51
N ASN A 28 -4.21 -1.80 -10.12
CA ASN A 28 -5.30 -1.66 -11.09
C ASN A 28 -5.19 -0.34 -11.85
N GLY A 29 -4.86 0.74 -11.16
CA GLY A 29 -4.70 2.04 -11.80
C GLY A 29 -3.54 2.04 -12.79
N LEU A 30 -2.43 1.42 -12.43
CA LEU A 30 -1.28 1.35 -13.32
C LEU A 30 -1.57 0.50 -14.54
N LEU A 31 -2.29 -0.59 -14.36
CA LEU A 31 -2.66 -1.44 -15.47
C LEU A 31 -3.58 -0.68 -16.42
N ALA A 32 -4.53 0.07 -15.90
CA ALA A 32 -5.41 0.90 -16.72
C ALA A 32 -4.63 1.98 -17.45
N ALA A 33 -3.51 2.41 -16.90
CA ALA A 33 -2.67 3.43 -17.52
C ALA A 33 -1.69 2.84 -18.54
N GLY A 34 -1.75 1.55 -18.79
CA GLY A 34 -0.95 0.92 -19.84
C GLY A 34 0.30 0.21 -19.37
N ARG A 35 0.50 0.08 -18.06
CA ARG A 35 1.65 -0.67 -17.56
C ARG A 35 1.41 -2.16 -17.70
N THR A 36 2.49 -2.93 -17.77
CA THR A 36 2.36 -4.37 -17.80
C THR A 36 1.91 -4.88 -16.44
N GLU A 37 1.39 -6.09 -16.39
CA GLU A 37 0.96 -6.69 -15.14
C GLU A 37 2.11 -6.76 -14.14
N GLY A 38 3.28 -7.20 -14.60
CA GLY A 38 4.44 -7.30 -13.71
C GLY A 38 4.83 -5.96 -13.12
N GLN A 39 4.84 -4.91 -13.94
CA GLN A 39 5.15 -3.57 -13.47
C GLN A 39 4.10 -3.06 -12.51
N ALA A 40 2.83 -3.27 -12.87
CA ALA A 40 1.73 -2.79 -12.04
C ALA A 40 1.76 -3.43 -10.65
N ILE A 41 2.02 -4.72 -10.60
CA ILE A 41 2.08 -5.44 -9.34
C ILE A 41 3.26 -4.98 -8.49
N ARG A 42 4.43 -4.89 -9.11
CA ARG A 42 5.65 -4.52 -8.40
C ARG A 42 5.56 -3.10 -7.85
N ILE A 43 5.16 -2.18 -8.69
CA ILE A 43 5.03 -0.78 -8.30
C ILE A 43 3.91 -0.62 -7.28
N GLY A 44 2.81 -1.34 -7.47
CA GLY A 44 1.69 -1.31 -6.54
C GLY A 44 2.10 -1.71 -5.13
N ILE A 45 2.85 -2.81 -5.02
CA ILE A 45 3.31 -3.29 -3.73
C ILE A 45 4.28 -2.30 -3.10
N TRP A 46 5.24 -1.83 -3.89
CA TRP A 46 6.22 -0.86 -3.40
C TRP A 46 5.53 0.40 -2.89
N SER A 47 4.63 0.95 -3.68
CA SER A 47 3.94 2.17 -3.31
C SER A 47 3.06 1.98 -2.08
N ALA A 48 2.39 0.83 -2.00
CA ALA A 48 1.53 0.55 -0.86
C ALA A 48 2.32 0.42 0.43
N ARG A 49 3.49 -0.21 0.36
CA ARG A 49 4.34 -0.35 1.53
C ARG A 49 4.86 1.01 1.99
N HIS A 50 5.22 1.86 1.05
CA HIS A 50 5.67 3.20 1.39
C HIS A 50 4.55 4.06 1.95
N TRP A 51 3.36 3.91 1.39
CA TRP A 51 2.18 4.58 1.92
C TRP A 51 1.91 4.13 3.35
N ALA A 52 1.97 2.84 3.61
CA ALA A 52 1.73 2.29 4.94
C ALA A 52 2.77 2.78 5.95
N ALA A 53 4.03 2.82 5.53
CA ALA A 53 5.10 3.30 6.40
C ALA A 53 4.89 4.78 6.74
N ALA A 54 4.52 5.57 5.77
CA ALA A 54 4.26 6.99 5.99
C ALA A 54 3.09 7.20 6.94
N HIS A 55 2.05 6.39 6.78
CA HIS A 55 0.90 6.47 7.66
C HIS A 55 1.23 6.02 9.07
N ALA A 56 2.06 5.01 9.21
CA ALA A 56 2.49 4.53 10.52
C ALA A 56 3.29 5.60 11.25
N VAL A 57 4.20 6.26 10.55
CA VAL A 57 4.99 7.34 11.12
C VAL A 57 4.08 8.48 11.56
N ARG A 58 3.15 8.85 10.70
CA ARG A 58 2.24 9.94 11.00
C ARG A 58 1.37 9.61 12.20
N ARG A 59 0.90 8.38 12.27
CA ARG A 59 0.09 7.95 13.40
C ARG A 59 0.89 7.92 14.68
N ALA A 60 2.12 7.47 14.63
CA ALA A 60 3.00 7.44 15.79
C ALA A 60 3.27 8.84 16.29
N ARG A 61 3.51 9.78 15.38
CA ARG A 61 3.73 11.15 15.78
C ARG A 61 2.51 11.74 16.43
N ARG A 62 1.35 11.46 15.89
CA ARG A 62 0.13 12.00 16.44
C ARG A 62 -0.14 11.44 17.83
N ALA A 63 0.06 10.13 17.99
CA ALA A 63 -0.20 9.48 19.26
C ALA A 63 0.81 9.88 20.31
N GLY A 64 2.08 10.02 19.93
CA GLY A 64 3.12 10.34 20.86
C GLY A 64 3.53 11.80 20.88
N GLY A 65 2.91 12.58 20.05
CA GLY A 65 3.34 13.95 19.85
C GLY A 65 3.29 14.79 21.13
N ASN A 66 2.31 14.51 21.92
CA ASN A 66 2.23 15.27 23.12
C ASN A 66 3.30 14.88 24.08
N THR A 67 3.69 13.64 24.12
CA THR A 67 4.74 13.28 25.02
C THR A 67 6.06 13.75 24.48
N GLY A 68 6.19 13.66 23.22
CA GLY A 68 7.43 14.01 22.60
C GLY A 68 7.82 15.42 22.81
N ARG A 69 6.92 16.18 23.02
CA ARG A 69 7.28 17.40 23.05
C ARG A 69 7.66 17.82 24.25
N ARG A 70 7.78 17.26 25.03
CA ARG A 70 8.16 17.74 26.06
C ARG A 70 9.38 17.92 26.11
N ARG A 71 10.00 18.07 25.57
CA ARG A 71 11.15 18.23 25.37
C ARG A 71 11.64 18.84 25.35
#